data_75b69463736687d3a49833432e5d8ca6
#
_entry.id   75b69463736687d3a49833432e5d8ca6
#
_cell.length_a   1.000
_cell.length_b   1.000
_cell.length_c   1.000
_cell.angle_alpha   90.00
_cell.angle_beta   90.00
_cell.angle_gamma   90.00
#
_symmetry.space_group_name_H-M   'P 1'
#
loop_
_entity.id
_entity.type
_entity.pdbx_description
1 polymer ?
#
loop_
_entity_poly.entity_id
_entity_poly.type
_entity_poly.pdbx_seq_one_letter_code
_entity_poly.pdbx_strand_id
1 'polypeptide(L)'
;MDKRTTVFLAKKLFAELVFNTAYIEGVNVTFLQTQTILEGGIVNQVPVSDIQTVLNLRDAWRYCINNFESITNYDFLCKINEMVSRNESLAWGSLRTGKVGISGTEYVPEIPKEDKVKEELYKILSLSDTVEKALESFCYIVYHQLFWDGNKRTATIFASKILMEAGKGIVSIGKSEGEKFNETLLQYYDTGDSKELKECLKTCILSM
;
A
#
# COMPACT_ATOMS: atom_id res chain seq x y z
N MET A 1 -2.47 -13.76 16.74
CA MET A 1 -2.94 -12.49 17.37
C MET A 1 -4.44 -12.38 17.13
N ASP A 2 -5.23 -11.72 17.99
CA ASP A 2 -6.62 -11.42 17.65
C ASP A 2 -6.72 -10.08 16.87
N LYS A 3 -7.91 -9.82 16.31
CA LYS A 3 -8.18 -8.61 15.52
C LYS A 3 -7.95 -7.33 16.33
N ARG A 4 -8.37 -7.28 17.58
CA ARG A 4 -8.26 -6.09 18.44
C ARG A 4 -6.82 -5.78 18.77
N THR A 5 -6.03 -6.80 19.06
CA THR A 5 -4.59 -6.68 19.29
C THR A 5 -3.87 -6.16 18.04
N THR A 6 -4.23 -6.64 16.86
CA THR A 6 -3.65 -6.15 15.59
C THR A 6 -3.97 -4.68 15.35
N VAL A 7 -5.23 -4.27 15.57
CA VAL A 7 -5.63 -2.87 15.43
C VAL A 7 -4.95 -1.98 16.48
N PHE A 8 -4.78 -2.47 17.70
CA PHE A 8 -4.01 -1.76 18.73
C PHE A 8 -2.56 -1.56 18.31
N LEU A 9 -1.93 -2.59 17.74
CA LEU A 9 -0.58 -2.49 17.18
C LEU A 9 -0.52 -1.45 16.07
N ALA A 10 -1.48 -1.45 15.13
CA ALA A 10 -1.55 -0.45 14.07
C ALA A 10 -1.65 0.99 14.62
N LYS A 11 -2.45 1.20 15.65
CA LYS A 11 -2.56 2.51 16.32
C LYS A 11 -1.28 2.92 17.01
N LYS A 12 -0.60 1.98 17.67
CA LYS A 12 0.67 2.22 18.38
C LYS A 12 1.81 2.58 17.40
N LEU A 13 1.85 1.89 16.25
CA LEU A 13 2.87 2.08 15.22
C LEU A 13 2.45 3.09 14.13
N PHE A 14 1.40 3.85 14.34
CA PHE A 14 0.77 4.68 13.31
C PHE A 14 1.77 5.59 12.56
N ALA A 15 2.62 6.32 13.28
CA ALA A 15 3.62 7.19 12.66
C ALA A 15 4.65 6.39 11.85
N GLU A 16 5.03 5.21 12.31
CA GLU A 16 5.95 4.31 11.61
C GLU A 16 5.32 3.76 10.33
N LEU A 17 4.06 3.34 10.37
CA LEU A 17 3.32 2.87 9.19
C LEU A 17 3.23 3.95 8.12
N VAL A 18 2.93 5.20 8.50
CA VAL A 18 2.91 6.34 7.58
C VAL A 18 4.30 6.59 7.00
N PHE A 19 5.33 6.63 7.85
CA PHE A 19 6.71 6.85 7.44
C PHE A 19 7.20 5.78 6.46
N ASN A 20 7.03 4.50 6.80
CA ASN A 20 7.48 3.38 5.97
C ASN A 20 6.73 3.33 4.63
N THR A 21 5.43 3.66 4.62
CA THR A 21 4.64 3.74 3.39
C THR A 21 5.09 4.93 2.51
N ALA A 22 5.49 6.05 3.10
CA ALA A 22 6.09 7.17 2.36
C ALA A 22 7.48 6.82 1.83
N TYR A 23 8.29 6.12 2.61
CA TYR A 23 9.64 5.72 2.26
C TYR A 23 9.70 4.85 0.99
N ILE A 24 8.83 3.85 0.84
CA ILE A 24 8.81 2.98 -0.36
C ILE A 24 8.42 3.73 -1.64
N GLU A 25 7.92 4.94 -1.53
CA GLU A 25 7.60 5.84 -2.65
C GLU A 25 8.71 6.85 -2.93
N GLY A 26 9.78 6.83 -2.14
CA GLY A 26 10.90 7.75 -2.28
C GLY A 26 10.66 9.14 -1.70
N VAL A 27 9.64 9.31 -0.86
CA VAL A 27 9.37 10.57 -0.16
C VAL A 27 10.52 10.89 0.79
N ASN A 28 11.12 12.06 0.63
CA ASN A 28 12.32 12.44 1.37
C ASN A 28 11.97 13.15 2.69
N VAL A 29 11.48 12.38 3.65
CA VAL A 29 11.22 12.83 5.02
C VAL A 29 11.93 11.92 6.02
N THR A 30 12.30 12.46 7.17
CA THR A 30 12.75 11.64 8.30
C THR A 30 11.56 11.18 9.14
N PHE A 31 11.78 10.17 9.99
CA PHE A 31 10.75 9.72 10.93
C PHE A 31 10.27 10.86 11.85
N LEU A 32 11.19 11.67 12.36
CA LEU A 32 10.87 12.82 13.24
C LEU A 32 10.05 13.88 12.48
N GLN A 33 10.40 14.19 11.23
CA GLN A 33 9.61 15.10 10.41
C GLN A 33 8.21 14.54 10.14
N THR A 34 8.09 13.22 9.88
CA THR A 34 6.78 12.56 9.75
C THR A 34 5.95 12.74 11.01
N GLN A 35 6.50 12.48 12.20
CA GLN A 35 5.80 12.70 13.48
C GLN A 35 5.35 14.16 13.62
N THR A 36 6.25 15.12 13.36
CA THR A 36 5.94 16.55 13.43
C THR A 36 4.77 16.93 12.49
N ILE A 37 4.75 16.42 11.25
CA ILE A 37 3.67 16.65 10.29
C ILE A 37 2.35 16.04 10.80
N LEU A 38 2.39 14.83 11.34
CA LEU A 38 1.21 14.15 11.87
C LEU A 38 0.59 14.86 13.07
N GLU A 39 1.39 15.56 13.86
CA GLU A 39 0.98 16.38 15.00
C GLU A 39 0.53 17.80 14.59
N GLY A 40 0.63 18.15 13.29
CA GLY A 40 0.28 19.48 12.77
C GLY A 40 1.36 20.53 12.97
N GLY A 41 2.58 20.11 13.28
CA GLY A 41 3.73 20.99 13.43
C GLY A 41 4.33 21.42 12.08
N ILE A 42 5.26 22.39 12.15
CA ILE A 42 5.97 22.91 10.99
C ILE A 42 7.28 22.15 10.82
N VAL A 43 7.57 21.72 9.60
CA VAL A 43 8.85 21.12 9.21
C VAL A 43 9.59 22.01 8.23
N ASN A 44 10.91 22.11 8.38
CA ASN A 44 11.75 22.89 7.48
C ASN A 44 12.39 21.98 6.42
N GLN A 45 12.63 22.54 5.23
CA GLN A 45 13.34 21.87 4.13
C GLN A 45 12.66 20.58 3.62
N VAL A 46 11.35 20.45 3.80
CA VAL A 46 10.54 19.37 3.23
C VAL A 46 9.68 19.98 2.12
N PRO A 47 9.72 19.44 0.90
CA PRO A 47 8.84 19.89 -0.19
C PRO A 47 7.36 19.79 0.21
N VAL A 48 6.56 20.72 -0.25
CA VAL A 48 5.10 20.72 0.03
C VAL A 48 4.43 19.46 -0.52
N SER A 49 4.91 18.94 -1.66
CA SER A 49 4.47 17.67 -2.22
C SER A 49 4.67 16.52 -1.24
N ASP A 50 5.84 16.44 -0.60
CA ASP A 50 6.18 15.37 0.35
C ASP A 50 5.32 15.48 1.62
N ILE A 51 5.08 16.72 2.10
CA ILE A 51 4.13 16.96 3.21
C ILE A 51 2.73 16.49 2.82
N GLN A 52 2.28 16.80 1.60
CA GLN A 52 0.97 16.38 1.10
C GLN A 52 0.86 14.85 1.07
N THR A 53 1.89 14.16 0.58
CA THR A 53 1.94 12.69 0.56
C THR A 53 1.83 12.11 1.97
N VAL A 54 2.57 12.66 2.95
CA VAL A 54 2.48 12.21 4.37
C VAL A 54 1.06 12.42 4.93
N LEU A 55 0.42 13.56 4.63
CA LEU A 55 -0.95 13.84 5.08
C LEU A 55 -1.98 12.92 4.41
N ASN A 56 -1.82 12.62 3.13
CA ASN A 56 -2.64 11.66 2.41
C ASN A 56 -2.52 10.26 3.03
N LEU A 57 -1.31 9.81 3.32
CA LEU A 57 -1.05 8.53 3.98
C LEU A 57 -1.60 8.48 5.41
N ARG A 58 -1.52 9.58 6.16
CA ARG A 58 -2.17 9.71 7.46
C ARG A 58 -3.67 9.39 7.34
N ASP A 59 -4.34 10.02 6.39
CA ASP A 59 -5.79 9.88 6.22
C ASP A 59 -6.15 8.47 5.73
N ALA A 60 -5.39 7.89 4.80
CA ALA A 60 -5.59 6.54 4.30
C ALA A 60 -5.39 5.47 5.39
N TRP A 61 -4.33 5.57 6.20
CA TRP A 61 -4.11 4.67 7.32
C TRP A 61 -5.17 4.82 8.41
N ARG A 62 -5.57 6.05 8.77
CA ARG A 62 -6.67 6.29 9.71
C ARG A 62 -7.98 5.67 9.22
N TYR A 63 -8.30 5.86 7.95
CA TYR A 63 -9.48 5.25 7.35
C TYR A 63 -9.43 3.72 7.44
N CYS A 64 -8.32 3.11 7.03
CA CYS A 64 -8.11 1.67 7.07
C CYS A 64 -8.27 1.10 8.49
N ILE A 65 -7.61 1.71 9.48
CA ILE A 65 -7.64 1.28 10.89
C ILE A 65 -9.05 1.44 11.48
N ASN A 66 -9.75 2.53 11.19
CA ASN A 66 -11.08 2.78 11.74
C ASN A 66 -12.17 1.92 11.08
N ASN A 67 -11.93 1.46 9.86
CA ASN A 67 -12.86 0.64 9.09
C ASN A 67 -12.34 -0.80 8.87
N PHE A 68 -11.55 -1.32 9.80
CA PHE A 68 -10.94 -2.65 9.65
C PHE A 68 -11.96 -3.81 9.61
N GLU A 69 -13.18 -3.61 10.10
CA GLU A 69 -14.29 -4.58 10.04
C GLU A 69 -15.20 -4.41 8.81
N SER A 70 -15.00 -3.34 8.03
CA SER A 70 -15.78 -3.13 6.81
C SER A 70 -15.41 -4.18 5.75
N ILE A 71 -16.33 -4.45 4.83
CA ILE A 71 -16.12 -5.43 3.75
C ILE A 71 -14.91 -5.01 2.91
N THR A 72 -13.95 -5.92 2.79
CA THR A 72 -12.80 -5.77 1.90
C THR A 72 -13.22 -6.13 0.47
N ASN A 73 -13.28 -5.13 -0.40
CA ASN A 73 -13.74 -5.26 -1.78
C ASN A 73 -13.09 -4.20 -2.69
N TYR A 74 -13.52 -4.17 -3.95
CA TYR A 74 -13.10 -3.19 -4.94
C TYR A 74 -13.35 -1.73 -4.49
N ASP A 75 -14.51 -1.44 -3.91
CA ASP A 75 -14.85 -0.07 -3.49
C ASP A 75 -13.93 0.38 -2.34
N PHE A 76 -13.60 -0.52 -1.42
CA PHE A 76 -12.64 -0.25 -0.35
C PHE A 76 -11.23 0.02 -0.92
N LEU A 77 -10.80 -0.75 -1.93
CA LEU A 77 -9.53 -0.52 -2.63
C LEU A 77 -9.49 0.87 -3.29
N CYS A 78 -10.54 1.23 -4.03
CA CYS A 78 -10.68 2.55 -4.65
C CYS A 78 -10.67 3.67 -3.60
N LYS A 79 -11.33 3.46 -2.45
CA LYS A 79 -11.36 4.46 -1.37
C LYS A 79 -10.00 4.67 -0.72
N ILE A 80 -9.19 3.62 -0.57
CA ILE A 80 -7.80 3.76 -0.13
C ILE A 80 -6.99 4.59 -1.13
N ASN A 81 -7.08 4.27 -2.42
CA ASN A 81 -6.36 5.03 -3.44
C ASN A 81 -6.82 6.49 -3.52
N GLU A 82 -8.10 6.76 -3.38
CA GLU A 82 -8.64 8.13 -3.32
C GLU A 82 -7.92 8.99 -2.28
N MET A 83 -7.64 8.41 -1.12
CA MET A 83 -6.92 9.12 -0.05
C MET A 83 -5.43 9.20 -0.32
N VAL A 84 -4.82 8.08 -0.77
CA VAL A 84 -3.38 7.94 -1.01
C VAL A 84 -2.89 8.92 -2.06
N SER A 85 -3.60 9.08 -3.18
CA SER A 85 -3.14 9.85 -4.35
C SER A 85 -3.90 11.16 -4.57
N ARG A 86 -4.65 11.63 -3.56
CA ARG A 86 -5.40 12.88 -3.62
C ARG A 86 -4.47 14.06 -3.92
N ASN A 87 -4.78 14.81 -4.97
CA ASN A 87 -4.01 15.95 -5.46
C ASN A 87 -2.58 15.62 -5.92
N GLU A 88 -2.23 14.34 -6.10
CA GLU A 88 -0.91 13.89 -6.56
C GLU A 88 -0.96 13.28 -7.97
N SER A 89 -2.14 12.94 -8.49
CA SER A 89 -2.30 12.26 -9.78
C SER A 89 -3.42 12.86 -10.63
N LEU A 90 -3.53 12.38 -11.89
CA LEU A 90 -4.57 12.84 -12.83
C LEU A 90 -5.99 12.53 -12.35
N ALA A 91 -6.16 11.38 -11.67
CA ALA A 91 -7.39 10.97 -11.01
C ALA A 91 -7.03 10.06 -9.85
N TRP A 92 -7.82 10.06 -8.79
CA TRP A 92 -7.65 9.25 -7.60
C TRP A 92 -8.95 8.51 -7.26
N GLY A 93 -8.80 7.31 -6.70
CA GLY A 93 -9.94 6.44 -6.37
C GLY A 93 -10.66 5.82 -7.57
N SER A 94 -10.12 5.99 -8.78
CA SER A 94 -10.64 5.38 -10.01
C SER A 94 -9.51 4.75 -10.81
N LEU A 95 -9.81 3.69 -11.54
CA LEU A 95 -8.82 3.04 -12.40
C LEU A 95 -8.28 4.01 -13.44
N ARG A 96 -6.99 3.86 -13.77
CA ARG A 96 -6.40 4.65 -14.86
C ARG A 96 -7.01 4.27 -16.21
N THR A 97 -7.10 5.24 -17.07
CA THR A 97 -7.63 5.09 -18.43
C THR A 97 -6.57 5.19 -19.53
N GLY A 98 -5.31 5.37 -19.15
CA GLY A 98 -4.18 5.50 -20.06
C GLY A 98 -3.02 4.57 -19.71
N LYS A 99 -2.03 4.53 -20.60
CA LYS A 99 -0.79 3.78 -20.39
C LYS A 99 0.10 4.48 -19.35
N VAL A 100 0.85 3.69 -18.62
CA VAL A 100 1.89 4.16 -17.68
C VAL A 100 3.16 3.36 -17.94
N GLY A 101 4.31 3.98 -17.71
CA GLY A 101 5.61 3.31 -17.63
C GLY A 101 5.98 3.10 -16.17
N ILE A 102 6.87 2.16 -15.92
CA ILE A 102 7.44 1.88 -14.60
C ILE A 102 8.95 2.07 -14.69
N SER A 103 9.51 2.92 -13.84
CA SER A 103 10.95 3.16 -13.83
C SER A 103 11.71 1.87 -13.47
N GLY A 104 12.78 1.59 -14.23
CA GLY A 104 13.66 0.45 -13.98
C GLY A 104 13.27 -0.86 -14.69
N THR A 105 12.20 -0.87 -15.50
CA THR A 105 11.77 -2.04 -16.28
C THR A 105 11.18 -1.61 -17.63
N GLU A 106 11.22 -2.51 -18.61
CA GLU A 106 10.53 -2.36 -19.89
C GLU A 106 9.05 -2.83 -19.84
N TYR A 107 8.61 -3.38 -18.70
CA TYR A 107 7.26 -3.85 -18.53
C TYR A 107 6.23 -2.71 -18.62
N VAL A 108 5.23 -2.87 -19.47
CA VAL A 108 4.14 -1.92 -19.65
C VAL A 108 2.80 -2.61 -19.33
N PRO A 109 2.17 -2.30 -18.20
CA PRO A 109 0.93 -2.95 -17.82
C PRO A 109 -0.24 -2.53 -18.72
N GLU A 110 -1.12 -3.49 -19.05
CA GLU A 110 -2.37 -3.22 -19.77
C GLU A 110 -3.23 -2.18 -19.03
N ILE A 111 -4.01 -1.41 -19.80
CA ILE A 111 -5.02 -0.51 -19.21
C ILE A 111 -6.08 -1.35 -18.49
N PRO A 112 -6.30 -1.16 -17.19
CA PRO A 112 -7.22 -1.98 -16.41
C PRO A 112 -8.67 -1.75 -16.86
N LYS A 113 -9.44 -2.85 -16.91
CA LYS A 113 -10.90 -2.83 -17.17
C LYS A 113 -11.62 -3.18 -15.87
N GLU A 114 -12.57 -2.36 -15.47
CA GLU A 114 -13.22 -2.46 -14.17
C GLU A 114 -13.82 -3.85 -13.90
N ASP A 115 -14.56 -4.41 -14.86
CA ASP A 115 -15.16 -5.74 -14.70
C ASP A 115 -14.12 -6.83 -14.49
N LYS A 116 -13.01 -6.78 -15.25
CA LYS A 116 -11.87 -7.71 -15.08
C LYS A 116 -11.21 -7.54 -13.72
N VAL A 117 -10.98 -6.29 -13.30
CA VAL A 117 -10.38 -6.01 -11.98
C VAL A 117 -11.27 -6.51 -10.84
N LYS A 118 -12.58 -6.29 -10.92
CA LYS A 118 -13.53 -6.79 -9.93
C LYS A 118 -13.55 -8.31 -9.85
N GLU A 119 -13.54 -8.99 -11.01
CA GLU A 119 -13.50 -10.45 -11.09
C GLU A 119 -12.22 -11.03 -10.49
N GLU A 120 -11.05 -10.52 -10.88
CA GLU A 120 -9.77 -11.01 -10.38
C GLU A 120 -9.60 -10.71 -8.89
N LEU A 121 -9.97 -9.51 -8.45
CA LEU A 121 -9.93 -9.17 -7.04
C LEU A 121 -10.86 -10.06 -6.20
N TYR A 122 -12.05 -10.40 -6.72
CA TYR A 122 -12.96 -11.34 -6.06
C TYR A 122 -12.32 -12.72 -5.91
N LYS A 123 -11.65 -13.25 -6.95
CA LYS A 123 -10.92 -14.53 -6.90
C LYS A 123 -9.83 -14.49 -5.82
N ILE A 124 -9.03 -13.42 -5.80
CA ILE A 124 -7.96 -13.24 -4.81
C ILE A 124 -8.54 -13.17 -3.38
N LEU A 125 -9.59 -12.37 -3.17
CA LEU A 125 -10.23 -12.23 -1.87
C LEU A 125 -10.97 -13.50 -1.41
N SER A 126 -11.23 -14.45 -2.30
CA SER A 126 -11.82 -15.77 -2.01
C SER A 126 -10.79 -16.82 -1.56
N LEU A 127 -9.49 -16.53 -1.63
CA LEU A 127 -8.45 -17.43 -1.14
C LEU A 127 -8.66 -17.74 0.35
N SER A 128 -8.44 -18.99 0.75
CA SER A 128 -8.64 -19.42 2.13
C SER A 128 -7.52 -18.96 3.07
N ASP A 129 -6.28 -18.96 2.59
CA ASP A 129 -5.14 -18.47 3.37
C ASP A 129 -5.11 -16.94 3.36
N THR A 130 -5.20 -16.34 4.56
CA THR A 130 -5.28 -14.89 4.70
C THR A 130 -3.99 -14.18 4.33
N VAL A 131 -2.84 -14.78 4.64
CA VAL A 131 -1.54 -14.16 4.32
C VAL A 131 -1.35 -14.18 2.82
N GLU A 132 -1.61 -15.34 2.17
CA GLU A 132 -1.54 -15.44 0.72
C GLU A 132 -2.51 -14.48 0.03
N LYS A 133 -3.75 -14.37 0.52
CA LYS A 133 -4.74 -13.39 0.04
C LYS A 133 -4.22 -11.95 0.09
N ALA A 134 -3.60 -11.55 1.20
CA ALA A 134 -3.05 -10.21 1.37
C ALA A 134 -1.89 -9.95 0.42
N LEU A 135 -0.97 -10.90 0.30
CA LEU A 135 0.20 -10.78 -0.56
C LEU A 135 -0.17 -10.83 -2.05
N GLU A 136 -1.11 -11.69 -2.43
CA GLU A 136 -1.62 -11.74 -3.80
C GLU A 136 -2.33 -10.43 -4.18
N SER A 137 -3.13 -9.87 -3.27
CA SER A 137 -3.75 -8.55 -3.47
C SER A 137 -2.70 -7.47 -3.69
N PHE A 138 -1.63 -7.46 -2.89
CA PHE A 138 -0.52 -6.53 -3.07
C PHE A 138 0.11 -6.69 -4.46
N CYS A 139 0.51 -7.91 -4.81
CA CYS A 139 1.15 -8.24 -6.08
C CYS A 139 0.26 -7.85 -7.28
N TYR A 140 -1.03 -8.16 -7.22
CA TYR A 140 -1.99 -7.81 -8.26
C TYR A 140 -2.07 -6.30 -8.49
N ILE A 141 -2.20 -5.50 -7.43
CA ILE A 141 -2.33 -4.05 -7.52
C ILE A 141 -1.07 -3.42 -8.15
N VAL A 142 0.11 -3.83 -7.68
CA VAL A 142 1.37 -3.24 -8.15
C VAL A 142 1.71 -3.70 -9.57
N TYR A 143 1.49 -4.96 -9.93
CA TYR A 143 1.80 -5.48 -11.26
C TYR A 143 0.93 -4.82 -12.33
N HIS A 144 -0.37 -4.74 -12.09
CA HIS A 144 -1.30 -4.15 -13.04
C HIS A 144 -1.32 -2.62 -13.02
N GLN A 145 -0.64 -1.97 -12.06
CA GLN A 145 -0.68 -0.51 -11.92
C GLN A 145 -2.10 0.02 -12.10
N LEU A 146 -3.00 -0.40 -11.21
CA LEU A 146 -4.44 -0.18 -11.36
C LEU A 146 -4.82 1.30 -11.43
N PHE A 147 -4.06 2.16 -10.75
CA PHE A 147 -4.31 3.59 -10.62
C PHE A 147 -3.22 4.41 -11.31
N TRP A 148 -3.49 5.68 -11.54
CA TRP A 148 -2.52 6.61 -12.12
C TRP A 148 -1.29 6.81 -11.25
N ASP A 149 -1.46 6.76 -9.93
CA ASP A 149 -0.39 6.85 -8.95
C ASP A 149 -0.76 6.17 -7.63
N GLY A 150 0.24 6.03 -6.73
CA GLY A 150 0.04 5.49 -5.39
C GLY A 150 -0.20 3.98 -5.34
N ASN A 151 0.11 3.22 -6.39
CA ASN A 151 -0.18 1.77 -6.43
C ASN A 151 0.54 1.00 -5.32
N LYS A 152 1.83 1.24 -5.05
CA LYS A 152 2.58 0.60 -3.95
C LYS A 152 1.99 0.96 -2.58
N ARG A 153 1.71 2.24 -2.37
CA ARG A 153 1.13 2.77 -1.13
C ARG A 153 -0.25 2.19 -0.87
N THR A 154 -1.10 2.18 -1.88
CA THR A 154 -2.45 1.58 -1.84
C THR A 154 -2.37 0.08 -1.57
N ALA A 155 -1.49 -0.66 -2.24
CA ALA A 155 -1.31 -2.10 -2.06
C ALA A 155 -0.87 -2.45 -0.63
N THR A 156 0.05 -1.66 -0.04
CA THR A 156 0.51 -1.84 1.34
C THR A 156 -0.65 -1.70 2.34
N ILE A 157 -1.46 -0.65 2.20
CA ILE A 157 -2.58 -0.38 3.11
C ILE A 157 -3.69 -1.41 2.90
N PHE A 158 -3.99 -1.79 1.65
CA PHE A 158 -5.02 -2.78 1.34
C PHE A 158 -4.66 -4.19 1.83
N ALA A 159 -3.41 -4.63 1.63
CA ALA A 159 -2.92 -5.89 2.18
C ALA A 159 -2.97 -5.89 3.72
N SER A 160 -2.59 -4.78 4.35
CA SER A 160 -2.71 -4.60 5.81
C SER A 160 -4.16 -4.67 6.31
N LYS A 161 -5.12 -4.14 5.54
CA LYS A 161 -6.56 -4.27 5.85
C LYS A 161 -6.98 -5.73 5.94
N ILE A 162 -6.58 -6.55 4.95
CA ILE A 162 -6.89 -7.99 4.91
C ILE A 162 -6.28 -8.71 6.13
N LEU A 163 -5.03 -8.40 6.46
CA LEU A 163 -4.36 -9.00 7.61
C LEU A 163 -4.98 -8.57 8.95
N MET A 164 -5.29 -7.28 9.12
CA MET A 164 -5.92 -6.76 10.34
C MET A 164 -7.30 -7.36 10.57
N GLU A 165 -8.10 -7.51 9.53
CA GLU A 165 -9.43 -8.12 9.60
C GLU A 165 -9.38 -9.58 10.11
N ALA A 166 -8.29 -10.29 9.85
CA ALA A 166 -8.06 -11.66 10.30
C ALA A 166 -7.17 -11.76 11.57
N GLY A 167 -6.66 -10.66 12.09
CA GLY A 167 -5.73 -10.67 13.23
C GLY A 167 -4.36 -11.25 12.91
N LYS A 168 -3.90 -11.16 11.65
CA LYS A 168 -2.65 -11.77 11.16
C LYS A 168 -1.46 -10.82 11.09
N GLY A 169 -1.66 -9.54 11.34
CA GLY A 169 -0.59 -8.54 11.34
C GLY A 169 -0.84 -7.35 10.43
N ILE A 170 0.23 -6.65 10.07
CA ILE A 170 0.22 -5.43 9.27
C ILE A 170 1.46 -5.44 8.38
N VAL A 171 1.35 -5.12 7.11
CA VAL A 171 2.51 -4.95 6.23
C VAL A 171 3.20 -3.62 6.53
N SER A 172 4.48 -3.67 6.81
CA SER A 172 5.32 -2.48 7.02
C SER A 172 6.70 -2.72 6.41
N ILE A 173 6.97 -2.10 5.28
CA ILE A 173 8.23 -2.25 4.55
C ILE A 173 9.17 -1.16 5.05
N GLY A 174 10.02 -1.50 5.99
CA GLY A 174 10.97 -0.59 6.62
C GLY A 174 12.17 -0.29 5.73
N LYS A 175 13.03 0.60 6.22
CA LYS A 175 14.25 1.01 5.50
C LYS A 175 15.23 -0.16 5.30
N SER A 176 15.28 -1.10 6.25
CA SER A 176 16.12 -2.30 6.18
C SER A 176 15.71 -3.27 5.07
N GLU A 177 14.41 -3.33 4.76
CA GLU A 177 13.84 -4.21 3.73
C GLU A 177 13.72 -3.53 2.37
N GLY A 178 13.85 -2.18 2.32
CA GLY A 178 13.54 -1.37 1.15
C GLY A 178 14.32 -1.71 -0.10
N GLU A 179 15.63 -1.99 0.01
CA GLU A 179 16.48 -2.38 -1.11
C GLU A 179 16.01 -3.72 -1.69
N LYS A 180 15.89 -4.76 -0.85
CA LYS A 180 15.41 -6.07 -1.26
C LYS A 180 13.99 -6.02 -1.83
N PHE A 181 13.12 -5.22 -1.24
CA PHE A 181 11.77 -5.01 -1.75
C PHE A 181 11.79 -4.43 -3.18
N ASN A 182 12.59 -3.41 -3.43
CA ASN A 182 12.69 -2.81 -4.77
C ASN A 182 13.28 -3.80 -5.80
N GLU A 183 14.32 -4.55 -5.44
CA GLU A 183 14.90 -5.58 -6.31
C GLU A 183 13.87 -6.66 -6.68
N THR A 184 13.18 -7.23 -5.70
CA THR A 184 12.18 -8.28 -5.94
C THR A 184 10.94 -7.75 -6.68
N LEU A 185 10.59 -6.48 -6.48
CA LEU A 185 9.51 -5.84 -7.22
C LEU A 185 9.86 -5.63 -8.71
N LEU A 186 11.08 -5.18 -9.00
CA LEU A 186 11.57 -5.06 -10.39
C LEU A 186 11.63 -6.43 -11.08
N GLN A 187 12.18 -7.44 -10.40
CA GLN A 187 12.19 -8.81 -10.91
C GLN A 187 10.76 -9.31 -11.21
N TYR A 188 9.81 -9.00 -10.35
CA TYR A 188 8.40 -9.36 -10.58
C TYR A 188 7.83 -8.69 -11.83
N TYR A 189 8.11 -7.41 -12.07
CA TYR A 189 7.69 -6.74 -13.30
C TYR A 189 8.28 -7.41 -14.56
N ASP A 190 9.55 -7.79 -14.53
CA ASP A 190 10.24 -8.36 -15.68
C ASP A 190 9.83 -9.81 -15.98
N THR A 191 9.52 -10.59 -14.94
CA THR A 191 9.27 -12.04 -15.07
C THR A 191 7.79 -12.44 -14.98
N GLY A 192 6.97 -11.63 -14.32
CA GLY A 192 5.60 -11.99 -13.93
C GLY A 192 5.53 -12.98 -12.77
N ASP A 193 6.67 -13.41 -12.20
CA ASP A 193 6.71 -14.33 -11.05
C ASP A 193 6.81 -13.57 -9.73
N SER A 194 5.73 -13.60 -8.94
CA SER A 194 5.62 -12.89 -7.65
C SER A 194 6.27 -13.59 -6.46
N LYS A 195 6.87 -14.77 -6.65
CA LYS A 195 7.34 -15.63 -5.55
C LYS A 195 8.33 -14.92 -4.62
N GLU A 196 9.40 -14.36 -5.17
CA GLU A 196 10.44 -13.69 -4.39
C GLU A 196 9.90 -12.41 -3.71
N LEU A 197 9.04 -11.67 -4.38
CA LEU A 197 8.37 -10.49 -3.81
C LEU A 197 7.48 -10.90 -2.62
N LYS A 198 6.69 -11.98 -2.75
CA LYS A 198 5.87 -12.49 -1.65
C LYS A 198 6.71 -12.95 -0.46
N GLU A 199 7.83 -13.65 -0.70
CA GLU A 199 8.74 -14.04 0.40
C GLU A 199 9.33 -12.79 1.09
N CYS A 200 9.72 -11.78 0.36
CA CYS A 200 10.16 -10.51 0.92
C CYS A 200 9.04 -9.86 1.76
N LEU A 201 7.83 -9.75 1.20
CA LEU A 201 6.69 -9.15 1.90
C LEU A 201 6.28 -9.92 3.17
N LYS A 202 6.42 -11.25 3.20
CA LYS A 202 6.18 -12.05 4.41
C LYS A 202 7.06 -11.61 5.58
N THR A 203 8.32 -11.27 5.32
CA THR A 203 9.24 -10.78 6.37
C THR A 203 8.86 -9.38 6.86
N CYS A 204 8.08 -8.63 6.08
CA CYS A 204 7.58 -7.29 6.39
C CYS A 204 6.25 -7.30 7.16
N ILE A 205 5.70 -8.47 7.52
CA ILE A 205 4.46 -8.55 8.29
C ILE A 205 4.77 -8.42 9.77
N LEU A 206 4.39 -7.29 10.35
CA LEU A 206 4.50 -7.06 11.79
C LEU A 206 3.38 -7.83 12.52
N SER A 207 3.79 -8.71 13.42
CA SER A 207 2.92 -9.45 14.33
C SER A 207 3.55 -9.51 15.72
N MET A 208 2.75 -9.46 16.79
CA MET A 208 3.24 -9.65 18.16
C MET A 208 3.38 -11.14 18.48
#